data_750570873efa4b70d7412eb2d019626f
#
_entry.id   750570873efa4b70d7412eb2d019626f
#
_cell.length_a   1.000
_cell.length_b   1.000
_cell.length_c   1.000
_cell.angle_alpha   90.00
_cell.angle_beta   90.00
_cell.angle_gamma   90.00
#
_symmetry.space_group_name_H-M   'P 1'
#
loop_
_entity.id
_entity.type
_entity.pdbx_description
1 polymer ?
#
loop_
_entity_poly.entity_id
_entity_poly.type
_entity_poly.pdbx_seq_one_letter_code
_entity_poly.pdbx_strand_id
1 'polypeptide(L)'
;MTMEQFLDGVRQNMARVKEYQLGMDGRNGQCDCIGLLIGGIRLAGGVWNGTHGSNYAARNEMRSLEKITSAAQLQLGDWVYKAYSPDQPGYGLPDTYSHDPDQNDYYHVGVVTSVQPLVISQCTTVPGGIKEESTADAWQYVGKYSGVGKENLLLEPYRVTGGRLKLRKGPGTNYAVVSYIPDGALVMAGVGAEQAEWLSVSYAGANGYAMARYLMKENETQQDTKQLLERLQTFLLEAQQITVRLLSAG
;
A
#
# COMPACT_ATOMS: atom_id res chain seq x y z
N MET A 1 3.31 1.07 1.62
CA MET A 1 3.88 0.22 2.69
C MET A 1 3.50 -1.22 2.43
N THR A 2 4.29 -2.19 2.92
CA THR A 2 3.92 -3.60 2.88
C THR A 2 2.82 -3.91 3.89
N MET A 3 2.13 -5.04 3.73
CA MET A 3 1.16 -5.53 4.71
C MET A 3 1.82 -5.77 6.08
N GLU A 4 3.01 -6.33 6.09
CA GLU A 4 3.79 -6.59 7.31
C GLU A 4 4.11 -5.29 8.05
N GLN A 5 4.63 -4.27 7.34
CA GLN A 5 4.89 -2.95 7.93
C GLN A 5 3.63 -2.31 8.52
N PHE A 6 2.51 -2.39 7.80
CA PHE A 6 1.23 -1.86 8.27
C PHE A 6 0.79 -2.54 9.57
N LEU A 7 0.76 -3.87 9.58
CA LEU A 7 0.33 -4.63 10.75
C LEU A 7 1.26 -4.45 11.95
N ASP A 8 2.56 -4.34 11.70
CA ASP A 8 3.52 -4.04 12.75
C ASP A 8 3.28 -2.64 13.33
N GLY A 9 3.02 -1.63 12.49
CA GLY A 9 2.61 -0.31 12.92
C GLY A 9 1.30 -0.32 13.73
N VAL A 10 0.30 -1.12 13.31
CA VAL A 10 -0.95 -1.29 14.07
C VAL A 10 -0.68 -1.91 15.45
N ARG A 11 0.11 -3.00 15.53
CA ARG A 11 0.47 -3.64 16.79
C ARG A 11 1.24 -2.70 17.72
N GLN A 12 2.17 -1.92 17.18
CA GLN A 12 2.88 -0.89 17.95
C GLN A 12 1.92 0.19 18.49
N ASN A 13 0.93 0.60 17.69
CA ASN A 13 -0.07 1.57 18.14
C ASN A 13 -0.96 0.97 19.21
N MET A 14 -1.46 -0.27 19.04
CA MET A 14 -2.22 -1.01 20.06
C MET A 14 -1.49 -1.05 21.42
N ALA A 15 -0.20 -1.33 21.40
CA ALA A 15 0.62 -1.40 22.63
C ALA A 15 0.75 -0.04 23.36
N ARG A 16 0.54 1.09 22.66
CA ARG A 16 0.60 2.45 23.23
C ARG A 16 -0.74 2.92 23.79
N VAL A 17 -1.84 2.42 23.19
CA VAL A 17 -3.20 2.89 23.51
C VAL A 17 -3.62 2.39 24.90
N LYS A 18 -4.06 3.33 25.71
CA LYS A 18 -4.56 3.09 27.09
C LYS A 18 -6.06 3.30 27.21
N GLU A 19 -6.61 4.17 26.36
CA GLU A 19 -8.03 4.53 26.43
C GLU A 19 -8.59 4.99 25.08
N TYR A 20 -9.89 4.92 24.94
CA TYR A 20 -10.62 5.47 23.80
C TYR A 20 -10.79 6.98 23.94
N GLN A 21 -10.44 7.73 22.90
CA GLN A 21 -10.72 9.14 22.79
C GLN A 21 -10.97 9.51 21.33
N LEU A 22 -12.15 10.06 21.04
CA LEU A 22 -12.55 10.48 19.70
C LEU A 22 -11.56 11.52 19.11
N GLY A 23 -11.19 11.34 17.86
CA GLY A 23 -10.26 12.21 17.12
C GLY A 23 -8.77 11.95 17.39
N MET A 24 -8.43 11.00 18.25
CA MET A 24 -7.03 10.69 18.62
C MET A 24 -6.51 9.46 17.87
N ASP A 25 -5.20 9.42 17.61
CA ASP A 25 -4.53 8.43 16.77
C ASP A 25 -3.42 7.61 17.48
N GLY A 26 -3.42 7.59 18.80
CA GLY A 26 -2.51 6.80 19.62
C GLY A 26 -1.21 7.50 20.04
N ARG A 27 -0.88 8.68 19.50
CA ARG A 27 0.40 9.38 19.81
C ARG A 27 0.60 9.68 21.28
N ASN A 28 -0.47 9.95 22.00
CA ASN A 28 -0.49 10.27 23.44
C ASN A 28 -1.14 9.15 24.28
N GLY A 29 -1.29 7.94 23.75
CA GLY A 29 -1.92 6.81 24.42
C GLY A 29 -3.44 6.79 24.29
N GLN A 30 -4.03 7.67 23.50
CA GLN A 30 -5.46 7.77 23.23
C GLN A 30 -5.75 7.58 21.75
N CYS A 31 -6.74 6.78 21.38
CA CYS A 31 -7.21 6.68 20.01
C CYS A 31 -8.71 6.41 19.94
N ASP A 32 -9.30 6.66 18.79
CA ASP A 32 -10.59 6.12 18.40
C ASP A 32 -10.44 4.97 17.39
N CYS A 33 -11.56 4.48 16.85
CA CYS A 33 -11.56 3.33 15.96
C CYS A 33 -10.69 3.55 14.72
N ILE A 34 -10.85 4.67 14.02
CA ILE A 34 -10.03 4.98 12.84
C ILE A 34 -8.63 5.45 13.22
N GLY A 35 -8.48 6.09 14.37
CA GLY A 35 -7.20 6.54 14.90
C GLY A 35 -6.22 5.40 15.18
N LEU A 36 -6.73 4.21 15.54
CA LEU A 36 -5.91 3.01 15.65
C LEU A 36 -5.16 2.72 14.34
N LEU A 37 -5.87 2.81 13.22
CA LEU A 37 -5.34 2.51 11.89
C LEU A 37 -4.47 3.66 11.35
N ILE A 38 -4.89 4.91 11.55
CA ILE A 38 -4.11 6.10 11.20
C ILE A 38 -2.75 6.10 11.91
N GLY A 39 -2.76 5.82 13.22
CA GLY A 39 -1.55 5.72 14.01
C GLY A 39 -0.66 4.57 13.55
N GLY A 40 -1.26 3.42 13.21
CA GLY A 40 -0.57 2.27 12.61
C GLY A 40 0.12 2.62 11.29
N ILE A 41 -0.59 3.32 10.39
CA ILE A 41 -0.02 3.81 9.11
C ILE A 41 1.20 4.69 9.37
N ARG A 42 1.10 5.66 10.29
CA ARG A 42 2.22 6.58 10.61
C ARG A 42 3.41 5.86 11.22
N LEU A 43 3.17 4.89 12.10
CA LEU A 43 4.23 4.07 12.69
C LEU A 43 4.92 3.16 11.69
N ALA A 44 4.20 2.75 10.66
CA ALA A 44 4.73 2.03 9.51
C ALA A 44 5.51 2.92 8.52
N GLY A 45 5.68 4.22 8.81
CA GLY A 45 6.34 5.19 7.93
C GLY A 45 5.44 5.72 6.80
N GLY A 46 4.16 5.42 6.83
CA GLY A 46 3.17 5.94 5.88
C GLY A 46 2.63 7.33 6.29
N VAL A 47 1.84 7.92 5.39
CA VAL A 47 1.19 9.21 5.60
C VAL A 47 -0.31 9.06 5.45
N TRP A 48 -1.04 9.63 6.38
CA TRP A 48 -2.49 9.80 6.27
C TRP A 48 -2.79 11.26 5.92
N ASN A 49 -3.30 11.48 4.72
CA ASN A 49 -3.66 12.81 4.21
C ASN A 49 -5.17 13.05 4.21
N GLY A 50 -5.96 12.05 4.58
CA GLY A 50 -7.41 12.11 4.57
C GLY A 50 -8.00 12.70 5.85
N THR A 51 -9.31 12.89 5.85
CA THR A 51 -10.08 13.26 7.02
C THR A 51 -10.05 12.15 8.07
N HIS A 52 -9.97 12.51 9.34
CA HIS A 52 -10.08 11.58 10.45
C HIS A 52 -11.53 11.12 10.61
N GLY A 53 -11.85 9.94 10.11
CA GLY A 53 -13.21 9.39 10.16
C GLY A 53 -13.34 8.06 9.43
N SER A 54 -14.06 7.12 10.02
CA SER A 54 -14.33 5.80 9.44
C SER A 54 -15.17 5.90 8.15
N ASN A 55 -16.15 6.82 8.12
CA ASN A 55 -16.93 7.14 6.93
C ASN A 55 -16.07 7.66 5.77
N TYR A 56 -15.10 8.53 6.08
CA TYR A 56 -14.14 9.01 5.08
C TYR A 56 -13.29 7.85 4.54
N ALA A 57 -12.73 7.04 5.45
CA ALA A 57 -11.86 5.93 5.10
C ALA A 57 -12.56 4.90 4.21
N ALA A 58 -13.80 4.53 4.54
CA ALA A 58 -14.59 3.57 3.76
C ALA A 58 -14.78 4.02 2.31
N ARG A 59 -15.04 5.33 2.08
CA ARG A 59 -15.34 5.89 0.75
C ARG A 59 -14.11 6.25 -0.07
N ASN A 60 -13.03 6.70 0.59
CA ASN A 60 -11.92 7.35 -0.12
C ASN A 60 -10.61 6.56 -0.07
N GLU A 61 -10.46 5.66 0.90
CA GLU A 61 -9.18 5.01 1.15
C GLU A 61 -9.19 3.51 0.83
N MET A 62 -10.36 2.95 0.53
CA MET A 62 -10.49 1.54 0.15
C MET A 62 -10.41 1.37 -1.37
N ARG A 63 -9.60 0.42 -1.86
CA ARG A 63 -9.59 0.00 -3.26
C ARG A 63 -10.74 -0.94 -3.60
N SER A 64 -11.28 -1.63 -2.59
CA SER A 64 -12.54 -2.36 -2.65
C SER A 64 -13.21 -2.29 -1.29
N LEU A 65 -14.54 -2.24 -1.28
CA LEU A 65 -15.38 -2.30 -0.08
C LEU A 65 -16.59 -3.17 -0.40
N GLU A 66 -16.74 -4.28 0.29
CA GLU A 66 -17.72 -5.31 -0.01
C GLU A 66 -18.43 -5.78 1.26
N LYS A 67 -19.66 -6.31 1.12
CA LYS A 67 -20.36 -6.94 2.25
C LYS A 67 -19.66 -8.22 2.68
N ILE A 68 -19.55 -8.44 3.99
CA ILE A 68 -19.08 -9.69 4.55
C ILE A 68 -20.22 -10.71 4.42
N THR A 69 -19.98 -11.79 3.69
CA THR A 69 -20.89 -12.91 3.53
C THR A 69 -20.41 -14.16 4.26
N SER A 70 -19.11 -14.22 4.56
CA SER A 70 -18.47 -15.30 5.32
C SER A 70 -17.16 -14.79 5.93
N ALA A 71 -16.84 -15.25 7.14
CA ALA A 71 -15.54 -14.97 7.77
C ALA A 71 -14.35 -15.52 6.94
N ALA A 72 -14.56 -16.51 6.10
CA ALA A 72 -13.53 -17.10 5.24
C ALA A 72 -13.04 -16.15 4.13
N GLN A 73 -13.77 -15.07 3.82
CA GLN A 73 -13.33 -14.05 2.86
C GLN A 73 -12.32 -13.06 3.46
N LEU A 74 -12.22 -13.01 4.80
CA LEU A 74 -11.34 -12.07 5.48
C LEU A 74 -9.88 -12.47 5.31
N GLN A 75 -9.05 -11.50 5.02
CA GLN A 75 -7.61 -11.64 4.85
C GLN A 75 -6.86 -10.77 5.86
N LEU A 76 -5.64 -11.13 6.12
CA LEU A 76 -4.76 -10.38 7.00
C LEU A 76 -4.63 -8.92 6.51
N GLY A 77 -4.84 -7.96 7.42
CA GLY A 77 -4.78 -6.54 7.15
C GLY A 77 -6.04 -5.93 6.52
N ASP A 78 -7.08 -6.72 6.30
CA ASP A 78 -8.38 -6.18 5.87
C ASP A 78 -8.95 -5.24 6.92
N TRP A 79 -9.53 -4.13 6.46
CA TRP A 79 -10.31 -3.26 7.31
C TRP A 79 -11.76 -3.74 7.31
N VAL A 80 -12.33 -3.89 8.48
CA VAL A 80 -13.73 -4.31 8.64
C VAL A 80 -14.54 -3.18 9.24
N TYR A 81 -15.78 -3.03 8.78
CA TYR A 81 -16.63 -1.93 9.15
C TYR A 81 -17.95 -2.41 9.75
N LYS A 82 -18.38 -1.72 10.82
CA LYS A 82 -19.78 -1.76 11.29
C LYS A 82 -20.50 -0.59 10.65
N ALA A 83 -21.68 -0.86 10.09
CA ALA A 83 -22.44 0.14 9.36
C ALA A 83 -23.94 0.08 9.68
N TYR A 84 -24.58 1.27 9.66
CA TYR A 84 -26.04 1.40 9.66
C TYR A 84 -26.52 1.79 8.27
N SER A 85 -27.63 1.21 7.85
CA SER A 85 -28.41 1.69 6.69
C SER A 85 -29.37 2.82 7.13
N PRO A 86 -29.89 3.66 6.21
CA PRO A 86 -30.71 4.83 6.53
C PRO A 86 -31.89 4.57 7.48
N ASP A 87 -32.51 3.40 7.42
CA ASP A 87 -33.70 3.07 8.22
C ASP A 87 -33.39 2.37 9.55
N GLN A 88 -32.11 2.23 9.89
CA GLN A 88 -31.70 1.54 11.12
C GLN A 88 -31.58 2.47 12.32
N PRO A 89 -32.01 2.03 13.52
CA PRO A 89 -31.76 2.78 14.76
C PRO A 89 -30.24 3.01 14.94
N GLY A 90 -29.87 4.27 15.25
CA GLY A 90 -28.47 4.64 15.42
C GLY A 90 -27.79 5.16 14.14
N TYR A 91 -28.49 5.16 13.01
CA TYR A 91 -28.02 5.82 11.80
C TYR A 91 -27.71 7.29 12.03
N GLY A 92 -26.52 7.73 11.63
CA GLY A 92 -26.03 9.08 11.88
C GLY A 92 -25.00 9.50 10.85
N LEU A 93 -25.29 9.21 9.56
CA LEU A 93 -24.40 9.60 8.46
C LEU A 93 -24.15 11.11 8.50
N PRO A 94 -22.87 11.55 8.52
CA PRO A 94 -22.55 12.98 8.51
C PRO A 94 -23.08 13.68 7.26
N ASP A 95 -23.57 14.91 7.41
CA ASP A 95 -24.17 15.72 6.33
C ASP A 95 -23.27 15.87 5.10
N THR A 96 -21.96 15.83 5.30
CA THR A 96 -20.98 15.87 4.20
C THR A 96 -21.12 14.73 3.21
N TYR A 97 -21.80 13.63 3.58
CA TYR A 97 -22.06 12.45 2.74
C TYR A 97 -23.54 12.32 2.34
N SER A 98 -24.40 13.29 2.67
CA SER A 98 -25.85 13.23 2.40
C SER A 98 -26.18 13.07 0.92
N HIS A 99 -25.29 13.47 0.02
CA HIS A 99 -25.43 13.34 -1.44
C HIS A 99 -24.57 12.23 -2.04
N ASP A 100 -23.87 11.43 -1.22
CA ASP A 100 -23.12 10.28 -1.68
C ASP A 100 -24.10 9.18 -2.13
N PRO A 101 -23.85 8.48 -3.25
CA PRO A 101 -24.70 7.35 -3.66
C PRO A 101 -24.69 6.19 -2.65
N ASP A 102 -23.61 6.03 -1.88
CA ASP A 102 -23.56 5.11 -0.75
C ASP A 102 -24.03 5.79 0.54
N GLN A 103 -25.23 5.48 0.94
CA GLN A 103 -25.89 6.03 2.13
C GLN A 103 -25.64 5.23 3.41
N ASN A 104 -24.72 4.25 3.42
CA ASN A 104 -24.37 3.57 4.66
C ASN A 104 -23.57 4.48 5.58
N ASP A 105 -23.89 4.46 6.86
CA ASP A 105 -23.09 5.09 7.91
C ASP A 105 -22.07 4.10 8.47
N TYR A 106 -20.82 4.18 8.00
CA TYR A 106 -19.71 3.37 8.49
C TYR A 106 -19.18 3.91 9.81
N TYR A 107 -19.96 3.73 10.87
CA TYR A 107 -19.73 4.37 12.16
C TYR A 107 -18.53 3.80 12.95
N HIS A 108 -18.05 2.62 12.59
CA HIS A 108 -16.96 1.96 13.29
C HIS A 108 -16.09 1.14 12.35
N VAL A 109 -14.78 1.03 12.67
CA VAL A 109 -13.80 0.30 11.90
C VAL A 109 -12.85 -0.50 12.79
N GLY A 110 -12.43 -1.67 12.32
CA GLY A 110 -11.39 -2.51 12.88
C GLY A 110 -10.49 -3.06 11.78
N VAL A 111 -9.51 -3.86 12.17
CA VAL A 111 -8.56 -4.48 11.24
C VAL A 111 -8.33 -5.95 11.59
N VAL A 112 -8.24 -6.80 10.57
CA VAL A 112 -7.91 -8.23 10.73
C VAL A 112 -6.42 -8.35 11.01
N THR A 113 -6.06 -8.71 12.23
CA THR A 113 -4.66 -8.86 12.69
C THR A 113 -4.17 -10.31 12.73
N SER A 114 -5.10 -11.27 12.61
CA SER A 114 -4.83 -12.70 12.39
C SER A 114 -6.01 -13.36 11.67
N VAL A 115 -5.75 -14.38 10.88
CA VAL A 115 -6.80 -15.18 10.20
C VAL A 115 -6.92 -16.60 10.77
N GLN A 116 -5.90 -17.11 11.47
CA GLN A 116 -5.91 -18.44 12.08
C GLN A 116 -5.15 -18.41 13.41
N PRO A 117 -5.85 -18.29 14.56
CA PRO A 117 -7.28 -17.99 14.67
C PRO A 117 -7.63 -16.59 14.16
N LEU A 118 -8.90 -16.37 13.80
CA LEU A 118 -9.36 -15.04 13.42
C LEU A 118 -9.22 -14.09 14.61
N VAL A 119 -8.60 -12.93 14.38
CA VAL A 119 -8.54 -11.82 15.32
C VAL A 119 -8.82 -10.52 14.56
N ILE A 120 -9.82 -9.79 15.02
CA ILE A 120 -10.15 -8.45 14.57
C ILE A 120 -9.84 -7.48 15.71
N SER A 121 -8.87 -6.61 15.49
CA SER A 121 -8.44 -5.62 16.48
C SER A 121 -9.11 -4.27 16.21
N GLN A 122 -9.57 -3.60 17.26
CA GLN A 122 -10.28 -2.33 17.20
C GLN A 122 -9.97 -1.48 18.42
N CYS A 123 -10.20 -0.16 18.34
CA CYS A 123 -10.28 0.72 19.50
C CYS A 123 -11.75 1.12 19.71
N THR A 124 -12.30 0.89 20.89
CA THR A 124 -13.74 1.04 21.16
C THR A 124 -14.00 1.66 22.53
N THR A 125 -15.18 2.27 22.69
CA THR A 125 -15.60 2.92 23.93
C THR A 125 -15.84 1.93 25.08
N VAL A 126 -16.11 0.66 24.78
CA VAL A 126 -16.33 -0.40 25.77
C VAL A 126 -15.47 -1.60 25.40
N PRO A 127 -14.43 -1.92 26.17
CA PRO A 127 -14.09 -1.47 27.54
C PRO A 127 -13.40 -0.10 27.64
N GLY A 128 -13.22 0.65 26.56
CA GLY A 128 -12.56 1.95 26.58
C GLY A 128 -11.08 1.84 26.19
N GLY A 129 -10.81 1.32 25.00
CA GLY A 129 -9.46 1.11 24.47
C GLY A 129 -9.42 -0.02 23.46
N ILE A 130 -8.31 -0.73 23.41
CA ILE A 130 -8.12 -1.84 22.48
C ILE A 130 -9.00 -3.03 22.90
N LYS A 131 -9.70 -3.57 21.89
CA LYS A 131 -10.49 -4.80 21.99
C LYS A 131 -10.17 -5.69 20.80
N GLU A 132 -10.08 -6.99 21.04
CA GLU A 132 -9.95 -8.00 20.01
C GLU A 132 -11.20 -8.89 19.98
N GLU A 133 -11.66 -9.21 18.78
CA GLU A 133 -12.81 -10.11 18.54
C GLU A 133 -12.35 -11.29 17.69
N SER A 134 -12.88 -12.49 18.02
CA SER A 134 -12.54 -13.73 17.33
C SER A 134 -13.58 -14.16 16.29
N THR A 135 -14.62 -13.37 16.07
CA THR A 135 -15.68 -13.61 15.08
C THR A 135 -15.92 -12.37 14.24
N ALA A 136 -16.51 -12.57 13.06
CA ALA A 136 -16.89 -11.50 12.15
C ALA A 136 -18.38 -11.12 12.25
N ASP A 137 -19.15 -11.70 13.17
CA ASP A 137 -20.62 -11.61 13.21
C ASP A 137 -21.16 -10.18 13.34
N ALA A 138 -20.39 -9.32 14.00
CA ALA A 138 -20.76 -7.91 14.21
C ALA A 138 -20.30 -6.97 13.09
N TRP A 139 -19.63 -7.49 12.06
CA TRP A 139 -19.03 -6.71 11.00
C TRP A 139 -19.78 -6.90 9.68
N GLN A 140 -20.14 -5.82 9.00
CA GLN A 140 -20.99 -5.86 7.81
C GLN A 140 -20.19 -5.73 6.50
N TYR A 141 -19.05 -5.01 6.54
CA TYR A 141 -18.27 -4.75 5.33
C TYR A 141 -16.78 -5.04 5.56
N VAL A 142 -16.12 -5.47 4.50
CA VAL A 142 -14.68 -5.62 4.43
C VAL A 142 -14.10 -4.76 3.32
N GLY A 143 -13.04 -4.01 3.65
CA GLY A 143 -12.34 -3.14 2.71
C GLY A 143 -10.86 -3.50 2.60
N LYS A 144 -10.31 -3.30 1.41
CA LYS A 144 -8.87 -3.41 1.16
C LYS A 144 -8.26 -2.02 1.15
N TYR A 145 -7.48 -1.68 2.17
CA TYR A 145 -6.85 -0.36 2.25
C TYR A 145 -5.90 -0.12 1.07
N SER A 146 -6.07 0.99 0.36
CA SER A 146 -5.30 1.32 -0.84
C SER A 146 -3.82 1.62 -0.57
N GLY A 147 -3.48 2.04 0.65
CA GLY A 147 -2.11 2.33 1.09
C GLY A 147 -1.30 1.09 1.48
N VAL A 148 -1.96 -0.08 1.62
CA VAL A 148 -1.33 -1.39 1.88
C VAL A 148 -1.51 -2.27 0.64
N GLY A 149 -0.50 -3.07 0.33
CA GLY A 149 -0.51 -3.90 -0.88
C GLY A 149 -0.08 -3.14 -2.14
N LYS A 150 0.42 -1.91 -1.97
CA LYS A 150 1.72 -1.67 -2.57
C LYS A 150 2.71 -2.51 -1.74
N GLU A 151 2.66 -3.85 -1.89
CA GLU A 151 3.89 -4.59 -1.74
C GLU A 151 4.98 -3.69 -2.29
N ASN A 152 6.20 -3.73 -1.78
CA ASN A 152 7.32 -3.42 -2.65
C ASN A 152 6.98 -4.14 -3.95
N LEU A 153 6.30 -3.47 -4.86
CA LEU A 153 6.35 -3.86 -6.24
C LEU A 153 7.85 -3.88 -6.40
N LEU A 154 8.42 -5.07 -6.49
CA LEU A 154 9.81 -5.15 -6.88
C LEU A 154 9.83 -4.21 -8.05
N LEU A 155 10.30 -2.97 -7.78
CA LEU A 155 10.32 -1.95 -8.80
C LEU A 155 11.44 -2.40 -9.70
N GLU A 156 11.08 -2.96 -10.82
CA GLU A 156 12.05 -3.33 -11.82
C GLU A 156 12.28 -2.18 -12.77
N PRO A 157 13.49 -2.05 -13.29
CA PRO A 157 13.79 -1.04 -14.28
C PRO A 157 13.13 -1.40 -15.62
N TYR A 158 12.38 -0.46 -16.14
CA TYR A 158 11.79 -0.50 -17.48
C TYR A 158 12.26 0.69 -18.29
N ARG A 159 12.42 0.48 -19.59
CA ARG A 159 12.72 1.54 -20.55
C ARG A 159 11.45 1.95 -21.29
N VAL A 160 11.20 3.24 -21.37
CA VAL A 160 10.11 3.77 -22.19
C VAL A 160 10.47 3.61 -23.68
N THR A 161 9.53 3.09 -24.46
CA THR A 161 9.69 2.84 -25.90
C THR A 161 8.49 3.37 -26.68
N GLY A 162 8.73 3.76 -27.93
CA GLY A 162 7.65 4.20 -28.84
C GLY A 162 7.21 5.63 -28.66
N GLY A 163 8.04 6.48 -28.06
CA GLY A 163 7.83 7.90 -27.93
C GLY A 163 7.50 8.38 -26.52
N ARG A 164 7.16 9.67 -26.40
CA ARG A 164 6.88 10.32 -25.12
C ARG A 164 5.65 9.72 -24.42
N LEU A 165 5.83 9.12 -23.25
CA LEU A 165 4.81 8.40 -22.50
C LEU A 165 4.12 9.30 -21.45
N LYS A 166 2.81 9.19 -21.33
CA LYS A 166 2.04 9.93 -20.31
C LYS A 166 2.04 9.16 -18.98
N LEU A 167 2.47 9.81 -17.91
CA LEU A 167 2.28 9.36 -16.53
C LEU A 167 0.95 9.93 -16.02
N ARG A 168 0.02 9.10 -15.56
CA ARG A 168 -1.34 9.50 -15.19
C ARG A 168 -1.62 9.22 -13.70
N LYS A 169 -2.61 9.90 -13.13
CA LYS A 169 -3.03 9.70 -11.74
C LYS A 169 -3.63 8.31 -11.45
N GLY A 170 -4.11 7.60 -12.48
CA GLY A 170 -4.73 6.28 -12.34
C GLY A 170 -4.61 5.45 -13.62
N PRO A 171 -4.97 4.14 -13.55
CA PRO A 171 -4.81 3.18 -14.63
C PRO A 171 -5.91 3.34 -15.69
N GLY A 172 -5.78 4.34 -16.57
CA GLY A 172 -6.74 4.58 -17.64
C GLY A 172 -6.52 5.91 -18.36
N THR A 173 -7.01 6.02 -19.58
CA THR A 173 -6.87 7.24 -20.40
C THR A 173 -7.72 8.41 -19.92
N ASN A 174 -8.73 8.17 -19.10
CA ASN A 174 -9.62 9.14 -18.47
C ASN A 174 -8.99 9.85 -17.26
N TYR A 175 -7.88 9.32 -16.71
CA TYR A 175 -7.21 9.96 -15.59
C TYR A 175 -6.31 11.11 -16.04
N ALA A 176 -6.22 12.15 -15.19
CA ALA A 176 -5.39 13.32 -15.45
C ALA A 176 -3.92 12.96 -15.63
N VAL A 177 -3.22 13.66 -16.53
CA VAL A 177 -1.78 13.51 -16.73
C VAL A 177 -1.04 14.23 -15.63
N VAL A 178 -0.16 13.51 -14.92
CA VAL A 178 0.72 14.02 -13.86
C VAL A 178 2.00 14.60 -14.46
N SER A 179 2.59 13.85 -15.43
CA SER A 179 3.86 14.18 -16.06
C SER A 179 3.98 13.46 -17.40
N TYR A 180 5.07 13.74 -18.09
CA TYR A 180 5.46 13.07 -19.33
C TYR A 180 6.85 12.49 -19.18
N ILE A 181 7.01 11.23 -19.59
CA ILE A 181 8.26 10.50 -19.55
C ILE A 181 8.85 10.49 -20.97
N PRO A 182 10.10 10.93 -21.17
CA PRO A 182 10.74 10.90 -22.49
C PRO A 182 10.90 9.47 -23.01
N ASP A 183 10.95 9.33 -24.33
CA ASP A 183 11.37 8.09 -24.99
C ASP A 183 12.79 7.69 -24.55
N GLY A 184 13.03 6.40 -24.38
CA GLY A 184 14.30 5.89 -23.89
C GLY A 184 14.57 6.11 -22.39
N ALA A 185 13.73 6.85 -21.65
CA ALA A 185 13.95 7.06 -20.23
C ALA A 185 13.79 5.77 -19.43
N LEU A 186 14.66 5.63 -18.42
CA LEU A 186 14.56 4.56 -17.43
C LEU A 186 13.53 4.95 -16.36
N VAL A 187 12.61 4.05 -16.07
CA VAL A 187 11.57 4.20 -15.03
C VAL A 187 11.59 2.97 -14.13
N MET A 188 11.12 3.14 -12.91
CA MET A 188 10.90 2.02 -12.00
C MET A 188 9.42 1.66 -12.05
N ALA A 189 9.09 0.44 -12.48
CA ALA A 189 7.71 -0.04 -12.58
C ALA A 189 7.47 -1.29 -11.75
N GLY A 190 6.26 -1.41 -11.20
CA GLY A 190 5.90 -2.51 -10.31
C GLY A 190 5.79 -3.84 -11.03
N VAL A 191 6.46 -4.86 -10.47
CA VAL A 191 6.43 -6.26 -10.92
C VAL A 191 5.15 -6.94 -10.45
N GLY A 192 4.69 -7.91 -11.21
CA GLY A 192 3.51 -8.73 -10.89
C GLY A 192 2.26 -8.40 -11.70
N ALA A 193 2.35 -7.42 -12.59
CA ALA A 193 1.27 -7.04 -13.50
C ALA A 193 1.63 -7.26 -14.98
N GLU A 194 2.41 -8.30 -15.29
CA GLU A 194 2.86 -8.60 -16.68
C GLU A 194 1.70 -8.78 -17.67
N GLN A 195 0.47 -8.93 -17.16
CA GLN A 195 -0.76 -8.96 -17.95
C GLN A 195 -1.61 -7.70 -17.78
N ALA A 196 -1.17 -6.71 -16.98
CA ALA A 196 -1.94 -5.48 -16.79
C ALA A 196 -1.71 -4.51 -17.94
N GLU A 197 -2.76 -3.88 -18.42
CA GLU A 197 -2.68 -2.83 -19.43
C GLU A 197 -1.94 -1.58 -18.93
N TRP A 198 -1.95 -1.34 -17.62
CA TRP A 198 -1.36 -0.19 -16.94
C TRP A 198 -0.45 -0.63 -15.78
N LEU A 199 0.77 -0.11 -15.74
CA LEU A 199 1.72 -0.34 -14.65
C LEU A 199 1.80 0.88 -13.73
N SER A 200 1.97 0.65 -12.44
CA SER A 200 2.41 1.67 -11.50
C SER A 200 3.87 2.04 -11.80
N VAL A 201 4.16 3.32 -11.99
CA VAL A 201 5.47 3.81 -12.44
C VAL A 201 5.93 4.95 -11.56
N SER A 202 7.21 4.94 -11.20
CA SER A 202 7.93 6.05 -10.58
C SER A 202 8.96 6.62 -11.56
N TYR A 203 8.92 7.94 -11.80
CA TYR A 203 9.86 8.66 -12.65
C TYR A 203 10.14 10.07 -12.12
N ALA A 204 11.40 10.42 -11.94
CA ALA A 204 11.85 11.74 -11.48
C ALA A 204 11.10 12.27 -10.23
N GLY A 205 10.82 11.38 -9.27
CA GLY A 205 10.09 11.72 -8.04
C GLY A 205 8.57 11.79 -8.17
N ALA A 206 8.02 11.65 -9.38
CA ALA A 206 6.58 11.56 -9.62
C ALA A 206 6.14 10.09 -9.68
N ASN A 207 5.02 9.79 -9.03
CA ASN A 207 4.38 8.48 -9.08
C ASN A 207 3.06 8.55 -9.85
N GLY A 208 2.74 7.47 -10.58
CA GLY A 208 1.50 7.38 -11.34
C GLY A 208 1.38 6.05 -12.09
N TYR A 209 0.61 6.06 -13.15
CA TYR A 209 0.37 4.90 -14.00
C TYR A 209 0.74 5.20 -15.44
N ALA A 210 1.40 4.25 -16.07
CA ALA A 210 1.74 4.30 -17.49
C ALA A 210 1.31 3.02 -18.19
N MET A 211 1.03 3.14 -19.50
CA MET A 211 0.55 2.02 -20.29
C MET A 211 1.67 1.01 -20.54
N ALA A 212 1.48 -0.23 -20.11
CA ALA A 212 2.50 -1.29 -20.08
C ALA A 212 3.14 -1.56 -21.45
N ARG A 213 2.37 -1.48 -22.55
CA ARG A 213 2.87 -1.73 -23.91
C ARG A 213 3.98 -0.79 -24.37
N TYR A 214 4.19 0.33 -23.67
CA TYR A 214 5.27 1.30 -23.94
C TYR A 214 6.42 1.17 -22.94
N LEU A 215 6.42 0.12 -22.14
CA LEU A 215 7.43 -0.17 -21.13
C LEU A 215 8.10 -1.50 -21.46
N MET A 216 9.37 -1.47 -21.78
CA MET A 216 10.18 -2.66 -22.02
C MET A 216 11.02 -2.92 -20.77
N LYS A 217 10.86 -4.10 -20.18
CA LYS A 217 11.66 -4.50 -19.02
C LYS A 217 13.15 -4.49 -19.38
N GLU A 218 13.94 -3.78 -18.58
CA GLU A 218 15.41 -3.82 -18.70
C GLU A 218 15.86 -5.15 -18.11
N ASN A 219 16.34 -6.05 -18.96
CA ASN A 219 16.77 -7.36 -18.50
C ASN A 219 17.99 -7.23 -17.58
N GLU A 220 17.91 -7.74 -16.36
CA GLU A 220 19.04 -7.88 -15.42
C GLU A 220 20.27 -8.53 -16.11
N THR A 221 20.04 -9.42 -17.07
CA THR A 221 21.08 -10.09 -17.86
C THR A 221 22.04 -9.14 -18.57
N GLN A 222 21.63 -7.94 -18.98
CA GLN A 222 22.54 -6.98 -19.62
C GLN A 222 23.39 -6.21 -18.61
N GLN A 223 22.83 -5.89 -17.45
CA GLN A 223 23.55 -5.19 -16.40
C GLN A 223 24.53 -6.12 -15.68
N ASP A 224 24.10 -7.35 -15.39
CA ASP A 224 24.96 -8.41 -14.83
C ASP A 224 26.06 -8.83 -15.82
N THR A 225 25.73 -8.96 -17.09
CA THR A 225 26.72 -9.26 -18.15
C THR A 225 27.73 -8.13 -18.29
N LYS A 226 27.33 -6.87 -18.21
CA LYS A 226 28.23 -5.71 -18.26
C LYS A 226 29.16 -5.68 -17.05
N GLN A 227 28.62 -5.84 -15.84
CA GLN A 227 29.42 -5.90 -14.61
C GLN A 227 30.38 -7.11 -14.62
N LEU A 228 29.91 -8.25 -15.11
CA LEU A 228 30.75 -9.44 -15.24
C LEU A 228 31.88 -9.23 -16.25
N LEU A 229 31.60 -8.59 -17.38
CA LEU A 229 32.62 -8.23 -18.39
C LEU A 229 33.64 -7.23 -17.82
N GLU A 230 33.22 -6.22 -17.08
CA GLU A 230 34.11 -5.27 -16.42
C GLU A 230 35.04 -5.97 -15.39
N ARG A 231 34.49 -6.90 -14.61
CA ARG A 231 35.27 -7.71 -13.64
C ARG A 231 36.25 -8.63 -14.35
N LEU A 232 35.86 -9.28 -15.45
CA LEU A 232 36.73 -10.14 -16.25
C LEU A 232 37.87 -9.34 -16.90
N GLN A 233 37.60 -8.12 -17.39
CA GLN A 233 38.62 -7.24 -17.93
C GLN A 233 39.65 -6.83 -16.87
N THR A 234 39.20 -6.50 -15.66
CA THR A 234 40.09 -6.19 -14.54
C THR A 234 40.95 -7.37 -14.18
N PHE A 235 40.38 -8.57 -14.10
CA PHE A 235 41.14 -9.80 -13.79
C PHE A 235 42.18 -10.16 -14.86
N LEU A 236 41.85 -9.94 -16.13
CA LEU A 236 42.82 -10.13 -17.25
C LEU A 236 43.98 -9.14 -17.18
N LEU A 237 43.73 -7.88 -16.85
CA LEU A 237 44.78 -6.87 -16.66
C LEU A 237 45.71 -7.21 -15.50
N GLU A 238 45.15 -7.66 -14.38
CA GLU A 238 45.97 -8.14 -13.24
C GLU A 238 46.81 -9.36 -13.58
N ALA A 239 46.24 -10.34 -14.28
CA ALA A 239 46.98 -11.52 -14.73
C ALA A 239 48.09 -11.16 -15.67
N GLN A 240 47.87 -10.23 -16.61
CA GLN A 240 48.93 -9.73 -17.52
C GLN A 240 50.06 -9.04 -16.76
N GLN A 241 49.74 -8.22 -15.75
CA GLN A 241 50.74 -7.54 -14.91
C GLN A 241 51.61 -8.55 -14.12
N ILE A 242 50.99 -9.62 -13.59
CA ILE A 242 51.71 -10.68 -12.89
C ILE A 242 52.63 -11.40 -13.85
N THR A 243 52.16 -11.74 -15.06
CA THR A 243 52.97 -12.40 -16.07
C THR A 243 54.20 -11.57 -16.48
N VAL A 244 54.01 -10.27 -16.71
CA VAL A 244 55.11 -9.33 -17.02
C VAL A 244 56.12 -9.26 -15.87
N ARG A 245 55.68 -9.22 -14.63
CA ARG A 245 56.56 -9.23 -13.45
C ARG A 245 57.37 -10.49 -13.32
N LEU A 246 56.76 -11.66 -13.57
CA LEU A 246 57.44 -12.95 -13.52
C LEU A 246 58.47 -13.09 -14.63
N LEU A 247 58.19 -12.59 -15.84
CA LEU A 247 59.13 -12.61 -16.99
C LEU A 247 60.29 -11.60 -16.82
N SER A 248 60.12 -10.55 -16.04
CA SER A 248 61.16 -9.55 -15.78
C SER A 248 62.06 -9.86 -14.56
N ALA A 249 61.69 -10.90 -13.78
CA ALA A 249 62.41 -11.33 -12.59
C ALA A 249 63.30 -12.60 -12.83
N GLY A 250 63.29 -13.16 -14.03
CA GLY A 250 64.16 -14.28 -14.48
C GLY A 250 65.14 -13.83 -15.50
#